data_3ccb653f6788b8b6d940f3d0e5e826fe
#
_entry.id   3ccb653f6788b8b6d940f3d0e5e826fe
#
_cell.length_a   1.000
_cell.length_b   1.000
_cell.length_c   1.000
_cell.angle_alpha   90.00
_cell.angle_beta   90.00
_cell.angle_gamma   90.00
#
_symmetry.space_group_name_H-M   'P 1'
#
loop_
_entity.id
_entity.type
_entity.pdbx_description
1 polymer ?
#
loop_
_entity_poly.entity_id
_entity_poly.type
_entity_poly.pdbx_seq_one_letter_code
_entity_poly.pdbx_strand_id
1 'polypeptide(L)'
;MSINISNIKKLDKFEDFKKVFNTVFSEFPFFESWTEEEIRETYNLNQREGIIFGYYNGEDCLGFISMRNHHQYEHPIDFKGKKSIYISHIAVLPKYRHNGIASALVPYALDFATNLGYEYAYLRLNDDFPMGLGIAKRNEFVRDFKVCQEVTHSRTHRRSRKPDDLRVFMFKEL
;
A
#
# COMPACT_ATOMS: atom_id res chain seq x y z
N MET A 1 5.89 20.49 -9.00
CA MET A 1 6.42 20.31 -7.64
C MET A 1 7.71 19.51 -7.75
N SER A 2 8.81 20.00 -7.16
CA SER A 2 10.06 19.22 -7.13
C SER A 2 9.97 18.17 -6.03
N ILE A 3 10.21 16.90 -6.35
CA ILE A 3 10.21 15.81 -5.37
C ILE A 3 11.51 15.87 -4.56
N ASN A 4 11.36 15.86 -3.22
CA ASN A 4 12.48 15.81 -2.30
C ASN A 4 12.28 14.66 -1.30
N ILE A 5 13.24 13.75 -1.25
CA ILE A 5 13.22 12.57 -0.34
C ILE A 5 13.21 13.01 1.14
N SER A 6 13.79 14.17 1.48
CA SER A 6 13.74 14.70 2.85
C SER A 6 12.33 15.02 3.34
N ASN A 7 11.35 15.06 2.43
CA ASN A 7 9.93 15.23 2.76
C ASN A 7 9.27 13.90 3.19
N ILE A 8 9.99 12.78 3.08
CA ILE A 8 9.49 11.48 3.54
C ILE A 8 9.92 11.29 4.99
N LYS A 9 8.96 11.05 5.86
CA LYS A 9 9.18 10.75 7.28
C LYS A 9 8.17 9.76 7.80
N LYS A 10 8.46 9.16 8.95
CA LYS A 10 7.51 8.27 9.63
C LYS A 10 6.20 9.00 9.88
N LEU A 11 5.08 8.35 9.58
CA LEU A 11 3.74 8.89 9.79
C LEU A 11 3.21 8.36 11.12
N ASP A 12 3.28 9.20 12.17
CA ASP A 12 2.88 8.85 13.53
C ASP A 12 1.54 9.50 13.95
N LYS A 13 0.99 10.40 13.12
CA LYS A 13 -0.28 11.08 13.40
C LYS A 13 -1.44 10.35 12.72
N PHE A 14 -2.39 9.84 13.52
CA PHE A 14 -3.59 9.19 13.00
C PHE A 14 -4.40 10.09 12.07
N GLU A 15 -4.54 11.38 12.38
CA GLU A 15 -5.33 12.32 11.57
C GLU A 15 -4.76 12.50 10.16
N ASP A 16 -3.43 12.50 10.01
CA ASP A 16 -2.77 12.54 8.69
C ASP A 16 -3.07 11.28 7.88
N PHE A 17 -2.96 10.10 8.53
CA PHE A 17 -3.32 8.83 7.91
C PHE A 17 -4.79 8.81 7.49
N LYS A 18 -5.70 9.13 8.41
CA LYS A 18 -7.15 9.15 8.21
C LYS A 18 -7.54 10.06 7.04
N LYS A 19 -7.00 11.29 7.01
CA LYS A 19 -7.26 12.27 5.94
C LYS A 19 -6.91 11.71 4.57
N VAL A 20 -5.70 11.18 4.41
CA VAL A 20 -5.24 10.65 3.11
C VAL A 20 -5.98 9.37 2.77
N PHE A 21 -6.11 8.44 3.73
CA PHE A 21 -6.75 7.14 3.54
C PHE A 21 -8.21 7.31 3.10
N ASN A 22 -8.99 8.06 3.87
CA ASN A 22 -10.40 8.25 3.56
C ASN A 22 -10.60 8.93 2.20
N THR A 23 -9.84 10.00 1.91
CA THR A 23 -9.94 10.70 0.62
C THR A 23 -9.63 9.78 -0.56
N VAL A 24 -8.56 8.97 -0.46
CA VAL A 24 -8.11 8.14 -1.58
C VAL A 24 -9.03 6.95 -1.82
N PHE A 25 -9.48 6.28 -0.74
CA PHE A 25 -10.26 5.06 -0.88
C PHE A 25 -11.77 5.30 -1.03
N SER A 26 -12.28 6.49 -0.70
CA SER A 26 -13.67 6.87 -0.97
C SER A 26 -13.94 7.31 -2.41
N GLU A 27 -12.87 7.65 -3.16
CA GLU A 27 -12.97 8.13 -4.54
C GLU A 27 -12.73 7.01 -5.58
N PHE A 28 -12.88 7.40 -6.86
CA PHE A 28 -12.53 6.50 -7.98
C PHE A 28 -11.04 6.07 -7.91
N PRO A 29 -10.70 4.81 -8.15
CA PRO A 29 -11.56 3.71 -8.62
C PRO A 29 -12.14 2.84 -7.47
N PHE A 30 -11.82 3.14 -6.20
CA PHE A 30 -12.13 2.27 -5.07
C PHE A 30 -13.57 2.36 -4.62
N PHE A 31 -14.10 3.59 -4.44
CA PHE A 31 -15.46 3.85 -3.92
C PHE A 31 -15.78 3.07 -2.64
N GLU A 32 -14.79 2.91 -1.78
CA GLU A 32 -14.94 2.20 -0.52
C GLU A 32 -15.49 3.14 0.56
N SER A 33 -16.38 2.63 1.40
CA SER A 33 -16.89 3.35 2.58
C SER A 33 -16.25 2.74 3.82
N TRP A 34 -15.50 3.55 4.56
CA TRP A 34 -14.81 3.15 5.78
C TRP A 34 -15.31 4.00 6.95
N THR A 35 -15.63 3.34 8.05
CA THR A 35 -15.86 4.04 9.32
C THR A 35 -14.54 4.52 9.90
N GLU A 36 -14.60 5.51 10.79
CA GLU A 36 -13.40 5.97 11.49
C GLU A 36 -12.75 4.85 12.31
N GLU A 37 -13.54 3.97 12.89
CA GLU A 37 -13.06 2.83 13.66
C GLU A 37 -12.24 1.86 12.79
N GLU A 38 -12.74 1.49 11.62
CA GLU A 38 -12.03 0.64 10.66
C GLU A 38 -10.72 1.27 10.16
N ILE A 39 -10.73 2.59 9.93
CA ILE A 39 -9.52 3.32 9.54
C ILE A 39 -8.50 3.30 10.69
N ARG A 40 -8.96 3.48 11.92
CA ARG A 40 -8.13 3.46 13.13
C ARG A 40 -7.55 2.07 13.38
N GLU A 41 -8.34 1.03 13.22
CA GLU A 41 -7.86 -0.36 13.30
C GLU A 41 -6.78 -0.64 12.26
N THR A 42 -7.00 -0.18 11.01
CA THR A 42 -6.02 -0.31 9.92
C THR A 42 -4.73 0.43 10.23
N TYR A 43 -4.81 1.66 10.75
CA TYR A 43 -3.66 2.44 11.18
C TYR A 43 -2.89 1.73 12.30
N ASN A 44 -3.59 1.33 13.37
CA ASN A 44 -2.99 0.65 14.52
C ASN A 44 -2.31 -0.67 14.12
N LEU A 45 -2.94 -1.44 13.23
CA LEU A 45 -2.37 -2.67 12.69
C LEU A 45 -1.05 -2.41 11.97
N ASN A 46 -1.02 -1.41 11.07
CA ASN A 46 0.20 -1.07 10.34
C ASN A 46 1.29 -0.49 11.25
N GLN A 47 0.95 0.23 12.33
CA GLN A 47 1.92 0.72 13.31
C GLN A 47 2.48 -0.41 14.18
N ARG A 48 1.64 -1.37 14.59
CA ARG A 48 2.05 -2.49 15.46
C ARG A 48 2.89 -3.52 14.72
N GLU A 49 2.53 -3.85 13.47
CA GLU A 49 3.13 -4.94 12.70
C GLU A 49 4.15 -4.46 11.66
N GLY A 50 4.32 -3.15 11.52
CA GLY A 50 5.18 -2.60 10.50
C GLY A 50 5.49 -1.13 10.67
N ILE A 51 5.42 -0.38 9.56
CA ILE A 51 5.72 1.05 9.52
C ILE A 51 4.88 1.76 8.47
N ILE A 52 4.62 3.04 8.71
CA ILE A 52 3.98 3.94 7.75
C ILE A 52 4.92 5.11 7.48
N PHE A 53 5.22 5.38 6.23
CA PHE A 53 5.93 6.59 5.78
C PHE A 53 4.97 7.53 5.09
N GLY A 54 4.99 8.80 5.47
CA GLY A 54 4.25 9.87 4.82
C GLY A 54 5.16 10.76 3.99
N TYR A 55 4.65 11.26 2.87
CA TYR A 55 5.27 12.35 2.10
C TYR A 55 4.60 13.66 2.49
N TYR A 56 5.38 14.62 2.93
CA TYR A 56 4.90 15.88 3.47
C TYR A 56 5.31 17.09 2.62
N ASN A 57 4.45 18.12 2.63
CA ASN A 57 4.81 19.46 2.21
C ASN A 57 4.54 20.41 3.39
N GLY A 58 5.62 20.80 4.09
CA GLY A 58 5.47 21.41 5.40
C GLY A 58 4.84 20.43 6.41
N GLU A 59 3.68 20.80 6.93
CA GLU A 59 2.91 19.97 7.87
C GLU A 59 1.85 19.08 7.18
N ASP A 60 1.55 19.34 5.92
CA ASP A 60 0.53 18.62 5.17
C ASP A 60 1.04 17.27 4.65
N CYS A 61 0.42 16.17 5.09
CA CYS A 61 0.62 14.85 4.52
C CYS A 61 -0.12 14.75 3.17
N LEU A 62 0.63 14.49 2.10
CA LEU A 62 0.12 14.44 0.73
C LEU A 62 -0.10 13.01 0.23
N GLY A 63 0.53 12.05 0.86
CA GLY A 63 0.44 10.64 0.54
C GLY A 63 1.23 9.80 1.53
N PHE A 64 0.99 8.49 1.53
CA PHE A 64 1.72 7.56 2.37
C PHE A 64 1.91 6.20 1.71
N ILE A 65 2.86 5.44 2.25
CA ILE A 65 3.04 4.01 2.04
C ILE A 65 3.05 3.31 3.41
N SER A 66 2.36 2.18 3.52
CA SER A 66 2.41 1.34 4.71
C SER A 66 2.91 -0.06 4.38
N MET A 67 3.78 -0.57 5.23
CA MET A 67 4.36 -1.91 5.14
C MET A 67 4.22 -2.63 6.47
N ARG A 68 4.08 -3.95 6.44
CA ARG A 68 4.01 -4.79 7.64
C ARG A 68 4.52 -6.21 7.37
N ASN A 69 4.83 -6.95 8.44
CA ASN A 69 5.48 -8.26 8.37
C ASN A 69 4.67 -9.32 7.61
N HIS A 70 3.35 -9.30 7.66
CA HIS A 70 2.52 -10.26 6.96
C HIS A 70 1.14 -9.69 6.62
N HIS A 71 0.52 -10.30 5.65
CA HIS A 71 -0.83 -10.01 5.23
C HIS A 71 -1.83 -10.68 6.19
N GLN A 72 -2.94 -10.01 6.51
CA GLN A 72 -4.00 -10.56 7.39
C GLN A 72 -4.73 -11.79 6.83
N TYR A 73 -4.58 -12.08 5.55
CA TYR A 73 -5.08 -13.28 4.89
C TYR A 73 -3.91 -14.21 4.62
N GLU A 74 -4.18 -15.52 4.48
CA GLU A 74 -3.15 -16.50 4.16
C GLU A 74 -2.29 -16.02 2.99
N HIS A 75 -1.01 -16.15 3.18
CA HIS A 75 -0.02 -15.68 2.24
C HIS A 75 0.24 -16.76 1.20
N PRO A 76 -0.14 -16.56 -0.07
CA PRO A 76 -0.03 -17.60 -1.06
C PRO A 76 1.38 -17.76 -1.66
N ILE A 77 2.30 -16.82 -1.41
CA ILE A 77 3.66 -16.89 -1.94
C ILE A 77 4.59 -17.52 -0.89
N ASP A 78 5.17 -18.67 -1.25
CA ASP A 78 6.19 -19.31 -0.41
C ASP A 78 7.57 -18.70 -0.73
N PHE A 79 8.06 -17.87 0.16
CA PHE A 79 9.42 -17.31 0.08
C PHE A 79 10.50 -18.24 0.66
N LYS A 80 10.18 -19.52 0.90
CA LYS A 80 11.14 -20.56 1.35
C LYS A 80 11.89 -20.17 2.63
N GLY A 81 11.17 -19.59 3.58
CA GLY A 81 11.72 -19.16 4.86
C GLY A 81 12.48 -17.83 4.84
N LYS A 82 12.58 -17.17 3.70
CA LYS A 82 13.18 -15.85 3.57
C LYS A 82 12.29 -14.76 4.18
N LYS A 83 12.91 -13.74 4.75
CA LYS A 83 12.22 -12.64 5.40
C LYS A 83 11.53 -11.75 4.36
N SER A 84 10.22 -11.64 4.43
CA SER A 84 9.43 -10.86 3.48
C SER A 84 8.59 -9.78 4.17
N ILE A 85 8.34 -8.67 3.47
CA ILE A 85 7.50 -7.56 3.93
C ILE A 85 6.34 -7.31 2.97
N TYR A 86 5.16 -7.10 3.51
CA TYR A 86 3.95 -6.79 2.75
C TYR A 86 3.71 -5.29 2.65
N ILE A 87 3.63 -4.76 1.43
CA ILE A 87 3.17 -3.40 1.17
C ILE A 87 1.63 -3.42 1.18
N SER A 88 1.06 -2.90 2.26
CA SER A 88 -0.38 -2.96 2.49
C SER A 88 -1.16 -1.86 1.79
N HIS A 89 -0.61 -0.64 1.74
CA HIS A 89 -1.25 0.51 1.10
C HIS A 89 -0.21 1.45 0.50
N ILE A 90 -0.57 2.02 -0.65
CA ILE A 90 0.09 3.18 -1.24
C ILE A 90 -1.03 4.16 -1.60
N ALA A 91 -1.02 5.34 -1.02
CA ALA A 91 -2.05 6.34 -1.20
C ALA A 91 -1.44 7.72 -1.45
N VAL A 92 -1.93 8.42 -2.48
CA VAL A 92 -1.56 9.81 -2.77
C VAL A 92 -2.84 10.59 -3.05
N LEU A 93 -3.02 11.71 -2.36
CA LEU A 93 -4.16 12.58 -2.54
C LEU A 93 -4.36 12.94 -4.03
N PRO A 94 -5.59 12.88 -4.57
CA PRO A 94 -5.87 13.00 -6.00
C PRO A 94 -5.22 14.21 -6.67
N LYS A 95 -5.31 15.38 -6.04
CA LYS A 95 -4.72 16.64 -6.56
C LYS A 95 -3.19 16.65 -6.63
N TYR A 96 -2.52 15.71 -5.99
CA TYR A 96 -1.06 15.59 -5.97
C TYR A 96 -0.54 14.36 -6.71
N ARG A 97 -1.44 13.59 -7.34
CA ARG A 97 -1.03 12.49 -8.23
C ARG A 97 -0.24 13.01 -9.42
N HIS A 98 0.51 12.12 -10.06
CA HIS A 98 1.38 12.44 -11.22
C HIS A 98 2.53 13.43 -10.93
N ASN A 99 2.75 13.80 -9.67
CA ASN A 99 3.89 14.64 -9.24
C ASN A 99 5.07 13.81 -8.70
N GLY A 100 5.09 12.49 -8.89
CA GLY A 100 6.22 11.63 -8.47
C GLY A 100 6.22 11.19 -7.01
N ILE A 101 5.20 11.54 -6.19
CA ILE A 101 5.16 11.19 -4.75
C ILE A 101 5.24 9.68 -4.52
N ALA A 102 4.41 8.88 -5.22
CA ALA A 102 4.47 7.43 -5.10
C ALA A 102 5.81 6.86 -5.59
N SER A 103 6.39 7.48 -6.64
CA SER A 103 7.70 7.09 -7.17
C SER A 103 8.86 7.41 -6.22
N ALA A 104 8.67 8.28 -5.24
CA ALA A 104 9.64 8.53 -4.17
C ALA A 104 9.37 7.65 -2.95
N LEU A 105 8.10 7.47 -2.57
CA LEU A 105 7.71 6.68 -1.40
C LEU A 105 8.09 5.21 -1.53
N VAL A 106 7.87 4.60 -2.71
CA VAL A 106 8.11 3.16 -2.89
C VAL A 106 9.58 2.80 -2.78
N PRO A 107 10.52 3.40 -3.55
CA PRO A 107 11.94 3.12 -3.38
C PRO A 107 12.43 3.37 -1.95
N TYR A 108 12.04 4.51 -1.35
CA TYR A 108 12.40 4.83 0.03
C TYR A 108 12.00 3.72 1.02
N ALA A 109 10.78 3.21 0.87
CA ALA A 109 10.27 2.15 1.73
C ALA A 109 10.97 0.81 1.48
N LEU A 110 11.31 0.50 0.21
CA LEU A 110 12.08 -0.71 -0.15
C LEU A 110 13.50 -0.66 0.41
N ASP A 111 14.19 0.47 0.26
CA ASP A 111 15.53 0.67 0.83
C ASP A 111 15.51 0.52 2.36
N PHE A 112 14.48 1.07 3.01
CA PHE A 112 14.30 0.88 4.44
C PHE A 112 14.10 -0.60 4.82
N ALA A 113 13.29 -1.34 4.06
CA ALA A 113 13.08 -2.77 4.28
C ALA A 113 14.36 -3.58 4.08
N THR A 114 15.13 -3.29 3.02
CA THR A 114 16.45 -3.91 2.76
C THR A 114 17.40 -3.70 3.94
N ASN A 115 17.48 -2.48 4.47
CA ASN A 115 18.31 -2.14 5.64
C ASN A 115 17.89 -2.88 6.92
N LEU A 116 16.64 -3.32 7.02
CA LEU A 116 16.14 -4.19 8.11
C LEU A 116 16.31 -5.69 7.83
N GLY A 117 17.00 -6.04 6.73
CA GLY A 117 17.29 -7.42 6.34
C GLY A 117 16.08 -8.18 5.80
N TYR A 118 15.09 -7.48 5.23
CA TYR A 118 14.09 -8.14 4.41
C TYR A 118 14.70 -8.50 3.06
N GLU A 119 14.36 -9.68 2.56
CA GLU A 119 14.88 -10.21 1.28
C GLU A 119 13.84 -10.09 0.17
N TYR A 120 12.57 -9.97 0.52
CA TYR A 120 11.46 -9.81 -0.42
C TYR A 120 10.47 -8.74 0.03
N ALA A 121 9.98 -7.97 -0.92
CA ALA A 121 8.77 -7.17 -0.77
C ALA A 121 7.66 -7.73 -1.66
N TYR A 122 6.43 -7.72 -1.19
CA TYR A 122 5.28 -8.14 -1.98
C TYR A 122 4.07 -7.25 -1.73
N LEU A 123 3.17 -7.25 -2.69
CA LEU A 123 1.92 -6.50 -2.63
C LEU A 123 0.81 -7.26 -3.35
N ARG A 124 -0.42 -6.87 -3.08
CA ARG A 124 -1.62 -7.41 -3.70
C ARG A 124 -2.42 -6.29 -4.37
N LEU A 125 -2.71 -6.45 -5.64
CA LEU A 125 -3.42 -5.45 -6.46
C LEU A 125 -4.63 -6.08 -7.14
N ASN A 126 -5.59 -5.22 -7.52
CA ASN A 126 -6.58 -5.60 -8.51
C ASN A 126 -5.93 -5.69 -9.88
N ASP A 127 -6.25 -6.75 -10.63
CA ASP A 127 -5.69 -6.98 -11.97
C ASP A 127 -6.12 -5.90 -12.98
N ASP A 128 -7.24 -5.26 -12.73
CA ASP A 128 -7.77 -4.16 -13.55
C ASP A 128 -7.44 -2.75 -13.01
N PHE A 129 -6.41 -2.61 -12.14
CA PHE A 129 -5.98 -1.33 -11.60
C PHE A 129 -4.68 -0.81 -12.23
N PRO A 130 -4.75 -0.09 -13.38
CA PRO A 130 -3.57 0.30 -14.16
C PRO A 130 -2.56 1.14 -13.40
N MET A 131 -3.01 2.04 -12.50
CA MET A 131 -2.10 2.88 -11.70
C MET A 131 -1.27 2.04 -10.73
N GLY A 132 -1.90 1.11 -10.02
CA GLY A 132 -1.21 0.21 -9.10
C GLY A 132 -0.22 -0.69 -9.82
N LEU A 133 -0.66 -1.32 -10.93
CA LEU A 133 0.21 -2.13 -11.78
C LEU A 133 1.37 -1.32 -12.36
N GLY A 134 1.14 -0.07 -12.76
CA GLY A 134 2.18 0.83 -13.26
C GLY A 134 3.22 1.18 -12.19
N ILE A 135 2.81 1.41 -10.95
CA ILE A 135 3.73 1.63 -9.83
C ILE A 135 4.55 0.37 -9.54
N ALA A 136 3.89 -0.79 -9.47
CA ALA A 136 4.56 -2.05 -9.21
C ALA A 136 5.60 -2.37 -10.29
N LYS A 137 5.24 -2.28 -11.57
CA LYS A 137 6.15 -2.53 -12.70
C LYS A 137 7.36 -1.58 -12.72
N ARG A 138 7.15 -0.28 -12.47
CA ARG A 138 8.26 0.70 -12.42
C ARG A 138 9.25 0.44 -11.28
N ASN A 139 8.80 -0.23 -10.23
CA ASN A 139 9.64 -0.65 -9.11
C ASN A 139 10.07 -2.12 -9.22
N GLU A 140 9.97 -2.71 -10.42
CA GLU A 140 10.47 -4.05 -10.76
C GLU A 140 9.77 -5.19 -10.01
N PHE A 141 8.54 -4.97 -9.53
CA PHE A 141 7.73 -6.06 -9.02
C PHE A 141 7.28 -6.95 -10.17
N VAL A 142 7.46 -8.24 -10.00
CA VAL A 142 7.02 -9.27 -10.94
C VAL A 142 5.75 -9.95 -10.44
N ARG A 143 4.86 -10.28 -11.38
CA ARG A 143 3.62 -10.98 -11.06
C ARG A 143 3.91 -12.46 -10.79
N ASP A 144 3.38 -12.97 -9.69
CA ASP A 144 3.32 -14.41 -9.48
C ASP A 144 2.08 -14.97 -10.20
N PHE A 145 2.29 -15.60 -11.34
CA PHE A 145 1.23 -16.20 -12.13
C PHE A 145 0.64 -17.48 -11.50
N LYS A 146 1.28 -18.04 -10.47
CA LYS A 146 0.78 -19.23 -9.77
C LYS A 146 -0.25 -18.85 -8.70
N VAL A 147 -0.31 -17.58 -8.35
CA VAL A 147 -1.14 -17.09 -7.26
C VAL A 147 -2.04 -15.98 -7.77
N CYS A 148 -3.18 -16.37 -8.31
CA CYS A 148 -4.32 -15.49 -8.48
C CYS A 148 -5.39 -15.92 -7.49
N GLN A 149 -5.81 -15.04 -6.60
CA GLN A 149 -6.96 -15.31 -5.74
C GLN A 149 -8.17 -14.58 -6.28
N GLU A 150 -9.23 -15.34 -6.58
CA GLU A 150 -10.57 -14.78 -6.61
C GLU A 150 -10.96 -14.43 -5.18
N VAL A 151 -10.95 -13.16 -4.86
CA VAL A 151 -11.43 -12.69 -3.57
C VAL A 151 -12.91 -12.42 -3.71
N THR A 152 -13.71 -13.42 -3.37
CA THR A 152 -15.11 -13.18 -3.05
C THR A 152 -15.14 -12.23 -1.84
N HIS A 153 -15.62 -11.01 -2.04
CA HIS A 153 -15.78 -10.03 -0.97
C HIS A 153 -16.89 -10.48 -0.01
N SER A 154 -16.60 -11.44 0.84
CA SER A 154 -17.50 -11.84 1.92
C SER A 154 -17.53 -10.82 3.08
N ARG A 155 -16.80 -9.72 3.00
CA ARG A 155 -16.86 -8.65 4.00
C ARG A 155 -18.00 -7.70 3.66
N THR A 156 -19.08 -7.91 4.34
CA THR A 156 -20.40 -7.31 4.27
C THR A 156 -20.47 -5.79 4.42
N HIS A 157 -19.36 -5.08 4.57
CA HIS A 157 -19.36 -3.64 4.87
C HIS A 157 -18.73 -2.77 3.80
N ARG A 158 -18.10 -3.35 2.80
CA ARG A 158 -17.51 -2.59 1.70
C ARG A 158 -18.31 -2.82 0.45
N ARG A 159 -19.00 -1.79 0.02
CA ARG A 159 -19.66 -1.77 -1.28
C ARG A 159 -18.59 -1.63 -2.38
N SER A 160 -17.81 -2.68 -2.61
CA SER A 160 -17.16 -2.82 -3.91
C SER A 160 -18.27 -3.01 -4.94
N ARG A 161 -18.29 -2.21 -5.99
CA ARG A 161 -19.28 -2.33 -7.06
C ARG A 161 -19.03 -3.52 -7.99
N LYS A 162 -17.95 -4.24 -7.78
CA LYS A 162 -17.60 -5.44 -8.57
C LYS A 162 -17.59 -6.66 -7.66
N PRO A 163 -18.46 -7.63 -7.90
CA PRO A 163 -18.52 -8.86 -7.10
C PRO A 163 -17.29 -9.76 -7.23
N ASP A 164 -16.55 -9.68 -8.33
CA ASP A 164 -15.46 -10.60 -8.66
C ASP A 164 -14.17 -9.85 -8.96
N ASP A 165 -13.52 -9.28 -7.92
CA ASP A 165 -12.21 -8.66 -8.08
C ASP A 165 -11.12 -9.73 -8.11
N LEU A 166 -10.51 -9.92 -9.25
CA LEU A 166 -9.29 -10.73 -9.36
C LEU A 166 -8.12 -9.96 -8.71
N ARG A 167 -7.58 -10.54 -7.64
CA ARG A 167 -6.39 -10.02 -6.97
C ARG A 167 -5.15 -10.76 -7.45
N VAL A 168 -4.17 -10.01 -7.88
CA VAL A 168 -2.86 -10.55 -8.26
C VAL A 168 -1.82 -10.17 -7.22
N PHE A 169 -0.94 -11.13 -6.94
CA PHE A 169 0.22 -10.88 -6.11
C PHE A 169 1.41 -10.53 -6.99
N MET A 170 2.17 -9.55 -6.55
CA MET A 170 3.43 -9.16 -7.16
C MET A 170 4.50 -9.11 -6.08
N PHE A 171 5.70 -9.54 -6.42
CA PHE A 171 6.83 -9.54 -5.49
C PHE A 171 8.09 -8.99 -6.15
N LYS A 172 9.02 -8.56 -5.31
CA LYS A 172 10.37 -8.11 -5.69
C LYS A 172 11.38 -8.69 -4.71
N GLU A 173 12.49 -9.19 -5.21
CA GLU A 173 13.68 -9.47 -4.42
C GLU A 173 14.39 -8.14 -4.10
N LEU A 174 14.79 -7.95 -2.83
CA LEU A 174 15.37 -6.72 -2.30
C LEU A 174 16.89 -6.76 -2.22
#